data_7a17cb57e3ebff96159e5fd67eacc249
#
_entry.id   7a17cb57e3ebff96159e5fd67eacc249
#
_cell.length_a   1.000
_cell.length_b   1.000
_cell.length_c   1.000
_cell.angle_alpha   90.00
_cell.angle_beta   90.00
_cell.angle_gamma   90.00
#
_symmetry.space_group_name_H-M   'P 1'
#
loop_
_entity.id
_entity.type
_entity.pdbx_description
1 polymer ?
#
loop_
_entity_poly.entity_id
_entity_poly.type
_entity_poly.pdbx_seq_one_letter_code
_entity_poly.pdbx_strand_id
1 'polypeptide(L)'
;MPTPHNSAKKGDFAKTVLMPGDPLRAKFIAETFLDEPKLVNNVRGVQGYTGKYKGVPVSVMASGMGMPSIGIYSYELFTQYGVESIIRVGSAGALQKDLKLGDVVAGMGACTNSNYAAQYGLGGTFAPIADFKLLSAAVESAKELGVRMDVGNLYSSDTFYDASDPSLKWADMGVLAIEMEAAALYCNAAYTKKRGLSLCSISDNILTGEELSPEERQTSFTAMMKIALETAMKMAAESQK
;
A
#
# COMPACT_ATOMS: atom_id res chain seq x y z
N MET A 1 -7.88 22.56 -4.34
CA MET A 1 -7.29 23.05 -5.60
C MET A 1 -6.36 21.97 -6.12
N PRO A 2 -6.16 21.82 -7.43
CA PRO A 2 -5.16 20.91 -7.97
C PRO A 2 -3.77 21.20 -7.42
N THR A 3 -2.96 20.17 -7.26
CA THR A 3 -1.54 20.27 -6.89
C THR A 3 -0.67 20.14 -8.15
N PRO A 4 0.65 20.34 -8.08
CA PRO A 4 1.54 20.06 -9.21
C PRO A 4 1.54 18.58 -9.68
N HIS A 5 1.04 17.67 -8.85
CA HIS A 5 1.08 16.22 -9.08
C HIS A 5 -0.30 15.58 -9.24
N ASN A 6 -1.39 16.35 -9.01
CA ASN A 6 -2.74 15.81 -9.04
C ASN A 6 -3.74 16.87 -9.53
N SER A 7 -4.48 16.54 -10.60
CA SER A 7 -5.48 17.42 -11.22
C SER A 7 -6.87 17.30 -10.62
N ALA A 8 -7.10 16.39 -9.69
CA ALA A 8 -8.38 16.19 -9.04
C ALA A 8 -8.84 17.43 -8.25
N LYS A 9 -10.13 17.53 -8.02
CA LYS A 9 -10.74 18.52 -7.17
C LYS A 9 -10.99 17.96 -5.77
N LYS A 10 -11.17 18.82 -4.80
CA LYS A 10 -11.60 18.42 -3.45
C LYS A 10 -12.95 17.71 -3.54
N GLY A 11 -13.01 16.49 -3.01
CA GLY A 11 -14.20 15.63 -3.08
C GLY A 11 -14.21 14.62 -4.25
N ASP A 12 -13.25 14.71 -5.17
CA ASP A 12 -13.14 13.70 -6.25
C ASP A 12 -12.62 12.36 -5.71
N PHE A 13 -11.82 12.35 -4.64
CA PHE A 13 -11.38 11.13 -3.96
C PHE A 13 -12.31 10.72 -2.83
N ALA A 14 -12.53 9.44 -2.68
CA ALA A 14 -13.20 8.83 -1.53
C ALA A 14 -12.34 8.93 -0.25
N LYS A 15 -12.94 8.64 0.91
CA LYS A 15 -12.24 8.66 2.21
C LYS A 15 -11.15 7.60 2.32
N THR A 16 -11.28 6.49 1.61
CA THR A 16 -10.29 5.42 1.53
C THR A 16 -9.77 5.28 0.10
N VAL A 17 -8.44 5.26 -0.04
CA VAL A 17 -7.73 5.09 -1.30
C VAL A 17 -6.89 3.83 -1.25
N LEU A 18 -7.08 2.93 -2.22
CA LEU A 18 -6.16 1.84 -2.51
C LEU A 18 -5.00 2.38 -3.35
N MET A 19 -3.76 2.08 -2.96
CA MET A 19 -2.59 2.68 -3.59
C MET A 19 -1.60 1.64 -4.09
N PRO A 20 -1.74 1.12 -5.32
CA PRO A 20 -0.71 0.33 -5.99
C PRO A 20 0.45 1.22 -6.43
N GLY A 21 1.65 0.65 -6.61
CA GLY A 21 2.78 1.36 -7.22
C GLY A 21 2.56 1.63 -8.71
N ASP A 22 2.04 0.64 -9.41
CA ASP A 22 1.86 0.60 -10.86
C ASP A 22 0.55 1.28 -11.31
N PRO A 23 0.60 2.28 -12.22
CA PRO A 23 -0.60 2.92 -12.79
C PRO A 23 -1.53 1.95 -13.54
N LEU A 24 -0.98 0.94 -14.21
CA LEU A 24 -1.79 -0.07 -14.91
C LEU A 24 -2.53 -0.98 -13.93
N ARG A 25 -1.92 -1.27 -12.77
CA ARG A 25 -2.63 -1.97 -11.68
C ARG A 25 -3.72 -1.09 -11.08
N ALA A 26 -3.50 0.22 -10.94
CA ALA A 26 -4.56 1.13 -10.49
C ALA A 26 -5.76 1.10 -11.43
N LYS A 27 -5.52 1.13 -12.74
CA LYS A 27 -6.54 0.99 -13.77
C LYS A 27 -7.24 -0.37 -13.68
N PHE A 28 -6.48 -1.45 -13.58
CA PHE A 28 -7.02 -2.82 -13.46
C PHE A 28 -7.95 -2.96 -12.26
N ILE A 29 -7.55 -2.47 -11.07
CA ILE A 29 -8.39 -2.52 -9.87
C ILE A 29 -9.68 -1.72 -10.10
N ALA A 30 -9.58 -0.52 -10.64
CA ALA A 30 -10.74 0.33 -10.88
C ALA A 30 -11.74 -0.31 -11.85
N GLU A 31 -11.28 -0.78 -13.00
CA GLU A 31 -12.12 -1.34 -14.06
C GLU A 31 -12.69 -2.73 -13.70
N THR A 32 -11.98 -3.50 -12.85
CA THR A 32 -12.39 -4.86 -12.48
C THR A 32 -13.34 -4.89 -11.29
N PHE A 33 -13.15 -4.02 -10.31
CA PHE A 33 -13.82 -4.13 -9.02
C PHE A 33 -14.74 -2.98 -8.66
N LEU A 34 -14.61 -1.80 -9.30
CA LEU A 34 -15.44 -0.67 -8.96
C LEU A 34 -16.59 -0.49 -9.95
N ASP A 35 -17.77 -0.17 -9.43
CA ASP A 35 -18.91 0.28 -10.21
C ASP A 35 -18.67 1.73 -10.66
N GLU A 36 -18.91 2.02 -11.94
CA GLU A 36 -18.82 3.34 -12.58
C GLU A 36 -17.50 4.09 -12.28
N PRO A 37 -16.31 3.49 -12.48
CA PRO A 37 -15.05 4.12 -12.17
C PRO A 37 -14.81 5.35 -13.05
N LYS A 38 -14.49 6.49 -12.42
CA LYS A 38 -14.15 7.75 -13.09
C LYS A 38 -12.69 8.06 -12.91
N LEU A 39 -11.98 8.35 -14.00
CA LEU A 39 -10.60 8.86 -13.95
C LEU A 39 -10.62 10.29 -13.40
N VAL A 40 -10.03 10.51 -12.24
CA VAL A 40 -9.98 11.81 -11.55
C VAL A 40 -8.59 12.45 -11.59
N ASN A 41 -7.55 11.64 -11.84
CA ASN A 41 -6.18 12.12 -12.04
C ASN A 41 -5.44 11.31 -13.12
N ASN A 42 -4.64 12.02 -13.92
CA ASN A 42 -3.69 11.42 -14.86
C ASN A 42 -2.43 12.28 -15.05
N VAL A 43 -2.13 13.15 -14.08
CA VAL A 43 -0.90 13.97 -14.11
C VAL A 43 0.30 13.02 -14.03
N ARG A 44 1.28 13.21 -14.92
CA ARG A 44 2.48 12.37 -15.05
C ARG A 44 2.22 10.88 -15.29
N GLY A 45 1.02 10.52 -15.77
CA GLY A 45 0.61 9.12 -15.95
C GLY A 45 0.25 8.41 -14.64
N VAL A 46 0.27 9.11 -13.50
CA VAL A 46 -0.14 8.56 -12.20
C VAL A 46 -1.67 8.57 -12.12
N GLN A 47 -2.26 7.48 -12.60
CA GLN A 47 -3.70 7.37 -12.74
C GLN A 47 -4.39 7.23 -11.38
N GLY A 48 -5.47 8.01 -11.20
CA GLY A 48 -6.35 7.93 -10.05
C GLY A 48 -7.81 7.82 -10.49
N TYR A 49 -8.53 6.90 -9.87
CA TYR A 49 -9.93 6.59 -10.16
C TYR A 49 -10.78 6.64 -8.90
N THR A 50 -12.05 7.00 -9.05
CA THR A 50 -13.04 6.90 -7.98
C THR A 50 -14.29 6.22 -8.52
N GLY A 51 -14.81 5.25 -7.78
CA GLY A 51 -16.03 4.52 -8.08
C GLY A 51 -16.67 3.99 -6.80
N LYS A 52 -17.49 2.94 -6.92
CA LYS A 52 -18.11 2.30 -5.76
C LYS A 52 -17.72 0.82 -5.71
N TYR A 53 -17.47 0.32 -4.53
CA TYR A 53 -17.35 -1.10 -4.26
C TYR A 53 -18.49 -1.53 -3.34
N LYS A 54 -19.39 -2.39 -3.82
CA LYS A 54 -20.60 -2.79 -3.09
C LYS A 54 -21.39 -1.59 -2.54
N GLY A 55 -21.53 -0.53 -3.37
CA GLY A 55 -22.23 0.70 -3.01
C GLY A 55 -21.42 1.72 -2.18
N VAL A 56 -20.25 1.37 -1.66
CA VAL A 56 -19.39 2.25 -0.87
C VAL A 56 -18.38 2.96 -1.79
N PRO A 57 -18.24 4.32 -1.70
CA PRO A 57 -17.22 5.03 -2.44
C PRO A 57 -15.80 4.58 -2.07
N VAL A 58 -15.01 4.21 -3.06
CA VAL A 58 -13.59 3.84 -2.94
C VAL A 58 -12.82 4.47 -4.08
N SER A 59 -11.61 4.93 -3.79
CA SER A 59 -10.68 5.40 -4.81
C SER A 59 -9.49 4.47 -4.95
N VAL A 60 -8.91 4.48 -6.13
CA VAL A 60 -7.65 3.79 -6.42
C VAL A 60 -6.73 4.79 -7.10
N MET A 61 -5.51 4.96 -6.62
CA MET A 61 -4.53 5.85 -7.24
C MET A 61 -3.14 5.26 -7.13
N ALA A 62 -2.40 5.26 -8.24
CA ALA A 62 -1.01 4.81 -8.22
C ALA A 62 -0.12 5.70 -7.36
N SER A 63 0.92 5.11 -6.78
CA SER A 63 1.95 5.84 -6.01
C SER A 63 3.25 6.06 -6.78
N GLY A 64 3.47 5.35 -7.89
CA GLY A 64 4.82 5.15 -8.40
C GLY A 64 5.63 4.23 -7.49
N MET A 65 6.93 4.16 -7.69
CA MET A 65 7.86 3.33 -6.91
C MET A 65 8.72 4.19 -6.00
N GLY A 66 9.01 3.64 -4.81
CA GLY A 66 9.93 4.22 -3.84
C GLY A 66 9.29 5.26 -2.90
N MET A 67 9.94 5.42 -1.75
CA MET A 67 9.46 6.30 -0.69
C MET A 67 9.28 7.76 -1.09
N PRO A 68 10.16 8.36 -1.92
CA PRO A 68 9.94 9.74 -2.37
C PRO A 68 8.65 9.89 -3.19
N SER A 69 8.32 8.90 -4.02
CA SER A 69 7.12 8.94 -4.86
C SER A 69 5.85 8.81 -4.04
N ILE A 70 5.69 7.73 -3.25
CA ILE A 70 4.51 7.56 -2.39
C ILE A 70 4.43 8.70 -1.37
N GLY A 71 5.56 9.25 -0.95
CA GLY A 71 5.64 10.38 -0.06
C GLY A 71 4.89 11.60 -0.57
N ILE A 72 5.06 11.94 -1.86
CA ILE A 72 4.34 13.03 -2.51
C ILE A 72 2.83 12.75 -2.52
N TYR A 73 2.44 11.64 -3.14
CA TYR A 73 1.02 11.36 -3.41
C TYR A 73 0.21 11.10 -2.14
N SER A 74 0.75 10.34 -1.18
CA SER A 74 0.05 10.10 0.09
C SER A 74 -0.12 11.38 0.91
N TYR A 75 0.91 12.23 0.96
CA TYR A 75 0.82 13.51 1.66
C TYR A 75 -0.26 14.42 1.05
N GLU A 76 -0.29 14.56 -0.28
CA GLU A 76 -1.29 15.37 -0.97
C GLU A 76 -2.70 14.82 -0.76
N LEU A 77 -2.89 13.51 -0.87
CA LEU A 77 -4.19 12.87 -0.64
C LEU A 77 -4.72 13.14 0.78
N PHE A 78 -3.87 13.01 1.78
CA PHE A 78 -4.23 13.26 3.17
C PHE A 78 -4.53 14.74 3.46
N THR A 79 -3.72 15.66 2.91
CA THR A 79 -3.79 17.08 3.29
C THR A 79 -4.66 17.94 2.39
N GLN A 80 -4.77 17.60 1.09
CA GLN A 80 -5.46 18.43 0.09
C GLN A 80 -6.81 17.85 -0.33
N TYR A 81 -6.94 16.50 -0.37
CA TYR A 81 -8.13 15.85 -0.94
C TYR A 81 -9.06 15.22 0.09
N GLY A 82 -8.74 15.33 1.38
CA GLY A 82 -9.60 14.87 2.47
C GLY A 82 -9.68 13.35 2.61
N VAL A 83 -8.66 12.64 2.13
CA VAL A 83 -8.49 11.21 2.32
C VAL A 83 -8.18 10.93 3.80
N GLU A 84 -8.83 9.91 4.36
CA GLU A 84 -8.66 9.51 5.77
C GLU A 84 -7.81 8.26 5.92
N SER A 85 -7.84 7.39 4.92
CA SER A 85 -7.15 6.09 4.95
C SER A 85 -6.51 5.78 3.61
N ILE A 86 -5.28 5.32 3.62
CA ILE A 86 -4.59 4.78 2.43
C ILE A 86 -4.19 3.34 2.71
N ILE A 87 -4.61 2.43 1.83
CA ILE A 87 -4.20 1.04 1.84
C ILE A 87 -3.30 0.80 0.63
N ARG A 88 -2.00 0.70 0.85
CA ARG A 88 -1.07 0.27 -0.19
C ARG A 88 -1.38 -1.17 -0.59
N VAL A 89 -1.45 -1.43 -1.89
CA VAL A 89 -1.68 -2.76 -2.48
C VAL A 89 -0.53 -3.07 -3.45
N GLY A 90 0.58 -3.51 -2.88
CA GLY A 90 1.86 -3.67 -3.56
C GLY A 90 2.26 -5.11 -3.87
N SER A 91 3.41 -5.26 -4.51
CA SER A 91 4.17 -6.50 -4.55
C SER A 91 5.37 -6.42 -3.63
N ALA A 92 5.88 -7.56 -3.17
CA ALA A 92 7.05 -7.64 -2.32
C ALA A 92 7.82 -8.94 -2.56
N GLY A 93 9.13 -8.90 -2.39
CA GLY A 93 9.98 -10.07 -2.36
C GLY A 93 9.95 -10.74 -0.98
N ALA A 94 9.65 -12.04 -0.90
CA ALA A 94 9.62 -12.76 0.37
C ALA A 94 11.03 -12.92 0.97
N LEU A 95 11.11 -12.74 2.28
CA LEU A 95 12.30 -12.96 3.11
C LEU A 95 12.12 -14.17 4.06
N GLN A 96 11.06 -14.94 3.91
CA GLN A 96 10.79 -16.17 4.66
C GLN A 96 10.52 -17.32 3.67
N LYS A 97 11.09 -18.50 3.94
CA LYS A 97 11.02 -19.65 3.01
C LYS A 97 9.61 -20.26 2.87
N ASP A 98 8.76 -20.08 3.87
CA ASP A 98 7.41 -20.60 3.89
C ASP A 98 6.38 -19.68 3.19
N LEU A 99 6.77 -18.47 2.83
CA LEU A 99 5.97 -17.58 2.00
C LEU A 99 6.10 -17.96 0.52
N LYS A 100 4.96 -18.20 -0.12
CA LYS A 100 4.87 -18.61 -1.52
C LYS A 100 4.42 -17.46 -2.41
N LEU A 101 4.66 -17.60 -3.71
CA LEU A 101 4.17 -16.67 -4.72
C LEU A 101 2.64 -16.54 -4.61
N GLY A 102 2.17 -15.29 -4.56
CA GLY A 102 0.76 -14.97 -4.39
C GLY A 102 0.27 -14.88 -2.94
N ASP A 103 1.03 -15.37 -1.95
CA ASP A 103 0.68 -15.16 -0.54
C ASP A 103 0.57 -13.67 -0.21
N VAL A 104 -0.30 -13.33 0.72
CA VAL A 104 -0.50 -11.94 1.14
C VAL A 104 0.19 -11.71 2.48
N VAL A 105 0.92 -10.61 2.58
CA VAL A 105 1.52 -10.13 3.83
C VAL A 105 1.00 -8.74 4.18
N ALA A 106 0.75 -8.50 5.47
CA ALA A 106 0.38 -7.19 5.99
C ALA A 106 1.51 -6.64 6.87
N GLY A 107 1.99 -5.45 6.54
CA GLY A 107 3.02 -4.76 7.30
C GLY A 107 2.45 -4.12 8.56
N MET A 108 2.61 -4.76 9.73
CA MET A 108 2.30 -4.11 11.01
C MET A 108 3.32 -3.03 11.37
N GLY A 109 4.56 -3.17 10.92
CA GLY A 109 5.63 -2.20 11.00
C GLY A 109 6.48 -2.24 9.75
N ALA A 110 7.26 -1.18 9.50
CA ALA A 110 8.17 -1.10 8.37
C ALA A 110 9.59 -0.73 8.86
N CYS A 111 10.50 -1.70 8.80
CA CYS A 111 11.92 -1.43 8.89
C CYS A 111 12.38 -0.68 7.62
N THR A 112 13.45 0.09 7.69
CA THR A 112 13.93 0.82 6.51
C THR A 112 15.41 1.19 6.63
N ASN A 113 16.09 1.29 5.48
CA ASN A 113 17.39 1.91 5.34
C ASN A 113 17.30 3.39 4.94
N SER A 114 16.08 3.90 4.75
CA SER A 114 15.84 5.28 4.34
C SER A 114 15.99 6.26 5.49
N ASN A 115 16.45 7.45 5.13
CA ASN A 115 16.43 8.59 6.03
C ASN A 115 15.13 9.43 5.93
N TYR A 116 14.05 8.84 5.41
CA TYR A 116 12.79 9.54 5.15
C TYR A 116 12.23 10.26 6.38
N ALA A 117 12.27 9.62 7.56
CA ALA A 117 11.74 10.19 8.79
C ALA A 117 12.57 11.37 9.35
N ALA A 118 13.81 11.58 8.90
CA ALA A 118 14.65 12.67 9.37
C ALA A 118 14.07 14.07 9.10
N GLN A 119 13.24 14.20 8.06
CA GLN A 119 12.54 15.45 7.73
C GLN A 119 11.65 15.99 8.86
N TYR A 120 11.20 15.13 9.78
CA TYR A 120 10.34 15.54 10.89
C TYR A 120 11.11 16.10 12.09
N GLY A 121 12.45 16.08 12.08
CA GLY A 121 13.29 16.66 13.13
C GLY A 121 13.12 16.05 14.52
N LEU A 122 12.75 14.77 14.60
CA LEU A 122 12.56 14.07 15.86
C LEU A 122 13.89 13.81 16.56
N GLY A 123 13.93 13.93 17.88
CA GLY A 123 15.11 13.67 18.70
C GLY A 123 15.40 12.18 18.96
N GLY A 124 14.98 11.28 18.06
CA GLY A 124 15.15 9.83 18.16
C GLY A 124 14.71 9.12 16.90
N THR A 125 14.61 7.79 16.96
CA THR A 125 14.15 6.96 15.83
C THR A 125 12.64 6.78 15.88
N PHE A 126 11.94 7.18 14.82
CA PHE A 126 10.51 6.92 14.66
C PHE A 126 10.31 5.47 14.21
N ALA A 127 9.34 4.78 14.80
CA ALA A 127 8.92 3.44 14.39
C ALA A 127 7.71 3.57 13.43
N PRO A 128 7.90 3.38 12.11
CA PRO A 128 6.79 3.40 11.15
C PRO A 128 5.89 2.19 11.36
N ILE A 129 4.66 2.41 11.84
CA ILE A 129 3.67 1.34 12.11
C ILE A 129 2.36 1.61 11.36
N ALA A 130 1.66 0.53 11.03
CA ALA A 130 0.32 0.59 10.47
C ALA A 130 -0.70 1.13 11.46
N ASP A 131 -1.78 1.71 10.96
CA ASP A 131 -2.96 1.96 11.78
C ASP A 131 -3.59 0.64 12.22
N PHE A 132 -3.78 0.48 13.54
CA PHE A 132 -4.28 -0.78 14.11
C PHE A 132 -5.69 -1.12 13.65
N LYS A 133 -6.56 -0.13 13.44
CA LYS A 133 -7.93 -0.38 12.97
C LYS A 133 -7.94 -0.89 11.54
N LEU A 134 -7.15 -0.27 10.64
CA LEU A 134 -6.98 -0.76 9.27
C LEU A 134 -6.41 -2.18 9.25
N LEU A 135 -5.38 -2.44 10.05
CA LEU A 135 -4.77 -3.77 10.12
C LEU A 135 -5.75 -4.82 10.63
N SER A 136 -6.48 -4.53 11.71
CA SER A 136 -7.47 -5.45 12.27
C SER A 136 -8.60 -5.76 11.28
N ALA A 137 -9.11 -4.72 10.58
CA ALA A 137 -10.13 -4.89 9.55
C ALA A 137 -9.61 -5.71 8.37
N ALA A 138 -8.33 -5.58 7.99
CA ALA A 138 -7.72 -6.38 6.94
C ALA A 138 -7.56 -7.85 7.34
N VAL A 139 -7.15 -8.11 8.58
CA VAL A 139 -7.06 -9.49 9.12
C VAL A 139 -8.42 -10.16 9.13
N GLU A 140 -9.46 -9.46 9.58
CA GLU A 140 -10.84 -9.98 9.54
C GLU A 140 -11.31 -10.24 8.11
N SER A 141 -11.06 -9.30 7.18
CA SER A 141 -11.41 -9.45 5.77
C SER A 141 -10.71 -10.64 5.11
N ALA A 142 -9.41 -10.86 5.40
CA ALA A 142 -8.68 -12.01 4.90
C ALA A 142 -9.28 -13.33 5.42
N LYS A 143 -9.64 -13.38 6.71
CA LYS A 143 -10.30 -14.55 7.33
C LYS A 143 -11.66 -14.84 6.69
N GLU A 144 -12.49 -13.82 6.48
CA GLU A 144 -13.80 -13.97 5.84
C GLU A 144 -13.70 -14.45 4.38
N LEU A 145 -12.66 -14.02 3.67
CA LEU A 145 -12.36 -14.45 2.31
C LEU A 145 -11.68 -15.82 2.22
N GLY A 146 -11.27 -16.41 3.34
CA GLY A 146 -10.52 -17.66 3.38
C GLY A 146 -9.11 -17.54 2.79
N VAL A 147 -8.53 -16.34 2.82
CA VAL A 147 -7.17 -16.06 2.29
C VAL A 147 -6.16 -16.07 3.43
N ARG A 148 -5.07 -16.83 3.26
CA ARG A 148 -3.91 -16.76 4.16
C ARG A 148 -3.30 -15.36 4.08
N MET A 149 -3.10 -14.73 5.23
CA MET A 149 -2.40 -13.46 5.34
C MET A 149 -1.50 -13.47 6.57
N ASP A 150 -0.20 -13.34 6.34
CA ASP A 150 0.79 -13.24 7.42
C ASP A 150 0.98 -11.77 7.81
N VAL A 151 1.07 -11.51 9.12
CA VAL A 151 1.22 -10.16 9.68
C VAL A 151 2.55 -10.04 10.37
N GLY A 152 3.36 -9.05 9.98
CA GLY A 152 4.68 -8.83 10.57
C GLY A 152 5.36 -7.58 10.02
N ASN A 153 6.67 -7.46 10.25
CA ASN A 153 7.44 -6.36 9.73
C ASN A 153 7.71 -6.54 8.23
N LEU A 154 7.61 -5.44 7.49
CA LEU A 154 8.18 -5.30 6.14
C LEU A 154 9.53 -4.57 6.22
N TYR A 155 10.32 -4.68 5.18
CA TYR A 155 11.51 -3.86 4.98
C TYR A 155 11.31 -2.97 3.77
N SER A 156 11.23 -1.65 3.99
CA SER A 156 11.15 -0.64 2.93
C SER A 156 12.57 -0.18 2.57
N SER A 157 13.03 -0.54 1.37
CA SER A 157 14.35 -0.18 0.87
C SER A 157 14.31 1.04 -0.05
N ASP A 158 15.32 1.91 0.02
CA ASP A 158 15.52 2.99 -0.96
C ASP A 158 16.12 2.50 -2.28
N THR A 159 16.66 1.28 -2.30
CA THR A 159 17.31 0.69 -3.48
C THR A 159 16.71 -0.67 -3.80
N PHE A 160 16.41 -0.90 -5.08
CA PHE A 160 16.02 -2.22 -5.57
C PHE A 160 17.26 -3.10 -5.81
N TYR A 161 18.29 -2.52 -6.40
CA TYR A 161 19.59 -3.17 -6.62
C TYR A 161 20.55 -2.70 -5.53
N ASP A 162 20.61 -3.45 -4.42
CA ASP A 162 21.48 -3.13 -3.27
C ASP A 162 22.78 -3.92 -3.36
N ALA A 163 23.90 -3.21 -3.55
CA ALA A 163 25.23 -3.83 -3.66
C ALA A 163 25.67 -4.53 -2.36
N SER A 164 25.08 -4.21 -1.22
CA SER A 164 25.40 -4.82 0.08
C SER A 164 24.60 -6.09 0.37
N ASP A 165 23.53 -6.33 -0.40
CA ASP A 165 22.58 -7.43 -0.25
C ASP A 165 22.24 -7.78 1.21
N PRO A 166 21.54 -6.92 1.94
CA PRO A 166 21.24 -7.13 3.35
C PRO A 166 20.09 -8.12 3.60
N SER A 167 19.52 -8.73 2.55
CA SER A 167 18.26 -9.50 2.58
C SER A 167 18.29 -10.62 3.62
N LEU A 168 19.37 -11.40 3.69
CA LEU A 168 19.51 -12.47 4.68
C LEU A 168 19.49 -11.96 6.12
N LYS A 169 20.10 -10.80 6.40
CA LYS A 169 20.11 -10.21 7.75
C LYS A 169 18.72 -9.78 8.18
N TRP A 170 17.90 -9.26 7.25
CA TRP A 170 16.51 -8.94 7.54
C TRP A 170 15.65 -10.18 7.71
N ALA A 171 15.93 -11.24 6.93
CA ALA A 171 15.28 -12.54 7.10
C ALA A 171 15.54 -13.15 8.48
N ASP A 172 16.79 -13.09 8.98
CA ASP A 172 17.18 -13.57 10.31
C ASP A 172 16.46 -12.81 11.44
N MET A 173 16.07 -11.56 11.21
CA MET A 173 15.27 -10.75 12.13
C MET A 173 13.76 -11.02 12.05
N GLY A 174 13.33 -11.99 11.22
CA GLY A 174 11.92 -12.35 11.06
C GLY A 174 11.11 -11.35 10.23
N VAL A 175 11.77 -10.48 9.45
CA VAL A 175 11.07 -9.60 8.50
C VAL A 175 10.44 -10.46 7.40
N LEU A 176 9.16 -10.22 7.07
CA LEU A 176 8.41 -11.07 6.15
C LEU A 176 8.82 -10.86 4.70
N ALA A 177 8.90 -9.61 4.28
CA ALA A 177 9.14 -9.26 2.89
C ALA A 177 9.79 -7.89 2.72
N ILE A 178 10.43 -7.69 1.55
CA ILE A 178 11.01 -6.41 1.14
C ILE A 178 10.13 -5.72 0.10
N GLU A 179 9.95 -4.42 0.26
CA GLU A 179 9.25 -3.51 -0.65
C GLU A 179 9.89 -2.12 -0.55
N MET A 180 9.30 -1.05 -1.08
CA MET A 180 9.98 0.24 -1.19
C MET A 180 9.15 1.46 -0.70
N GLU A 181 7.99 1.28 -0.04
CA GLU A 181 7.04 2.39 0.20
C GLU A 181 6.41 2.47 1.60
N ALA A 182 6.24 1.35 2.29
CA ALA A 182 5.45 1.28 3.51
C ALA A 182 5.94 2.24 4.61
N ALA A 183 7.26 2.38 4.79
CA ALA A 183 7.82 3.26 5.81
C ALA A 183 7.41 4.72 5.59
N ALA A 184 7.47 5.22 4.34
CA ALA A 184 7.06 6.59 4.03
C ALA A 184 5.56 6.80 4.19
N LEU A 185 4.74 5.83 3.76
CA LEU A 185 3.28 5.89 3.96
C LEU A 185 2.93 6.00 5.45
N TYR A 186 3.55 5.17 6.30
CA TYR A 186 3.29 5.18 7.75
C TYR A 186 3.78 6.48 8.41
N CYS A 187 4.92 7.02 7.99
CA CYS A 187 5.41 8.30 8.44
C CYS A 187 4.42 9.43 8.08
N ASN A 188 3.96 9.50 6.83
CA ASN A 188 2.99 10.51 6.40
C ASN A 188 1.65 10.36 7.11
N ALA A 189 1.16 9.13 7.28
CA ALA A 189 -0.09 8.86 8.00
C ALA A 189 0.00 9.36 9.45
N ALA A 190 1.08 9.03 10.15
CA ALA A 190 1.32 9.48 11.52
C ALA A 190 1.39 11.01 11.61
N TYR A 191 2.20 11.65 10.75
CA TYR A 191 2.39 13.10 10.75
C TYR A 191 1.07 13.86 10.48
N THR A 192 0.27 13.36 9.55
CA THR A 192 -1.02 13.97 9.18
C THR A 192 -2.20 13.51 10.05
N LYS A 193 -1.96 12.61 11.04
CA LYS A 193 -2.98 12.00 11.91
C LYS A 193 -4.06 11.27 11.10
N LYS A 194 -3.61 10.57 10.05
CA LYS A 194 -4.42 9.75 9.16
C LYS A 194 -4.02 8.27 9.30
N ARG A 195 -4.64 7.41 8.51
CA ARG A 195 -4.45 5.97 8.60
C ARG A 195 -3.72 5.42 7.38
N GLY A 196 -2.71 4.61 7.62
CA GLY A 196 -1.95 3.90 6.58
C GLY A 196 -1.84 2.41 6.88
N LEU A 197 -1.96 1.59 5.84
CA LEU A 197 -1.70 0.14 5.87
C LEU A 197 -1.01 -0.27 4.58
N SER A 198 -0.04 -1.17 4.65
CA SER A 198 0.56 -1.82 3.48
C SER A 198 0.18 -3.29 3.47
N LEU A 199 -0.49 -3.70 2.39
CA LEU A 199 -0.72 -5.08 2.02
C LEU A 199 0.13 -5.36 0.79
N CYS A 200 0.86 -6.48 0.78
CA CYS A 200 1.66 -6.89 -0.36
C CYS A 200 1.35 -8.34 -0.72
N SER A 201 1.31 -8.63 -2.03
CA SER A 201 1.38 -10.00 -2.51
C SER A 201 2.83 -10.35 -2.80
N ILE A 202 3.23 -11.56 -2.45
CA ILE A 202 4.57 -12.06 -2.75
C ILE A 202 4.69 -12.27 -4.26
N SER A 203 5.61 -11.54 -4.88
CA SER A 203 5.90 -11.61 -6.31
C SER A 203 7.12 -12.47 -6.63
N ASP A 204 8.00 -12.61 -5.68
CA ASP A 204 9.25 -13.37 -5.75
C ASP A 204 9.67 -13.79 -4.35
N ASN A 205 10.45 -14.86 -4.25
CA ASN A 205 11.06 -15.28 -3.00
C ASN A 205 12.58 -15.20 -3.14
N ILE A 206 13.18 -14.24 -2.45
CA ILE A 206 14.62 -13.95 -2.55
C ILE A 206 15.46 -15.16 -2.06
N LEU A 207 14.92 -15.95 -1.13
CA LEU A 207 15.64 -17.09 -0.55
C LEU A 207 15.56 -18.36 -1.42
N THR A 208 14.52 -18.52 -2.25
CA THR A 208 14.33 -19.69 -3.12
C THR A 208 14.60 -19.40 -4.58
N GLY A 209 14.61 -18.13 -4.99
CA GLY A 209 14.79 -17.70 -6.37
C GLY A 209 13.55 -17.87 -7.25
N GLU A 210 12.39 -18.19 -6.68
CA GLU A 210 11.12 -18.24 -7.42
C GLU A 210 10.60 -16.83 -7.69
N GLU A 211 10.06 -16.59 -8.89
CA GLU A 211 9.50 -15.28 -9.26
C GLU A 211 8.32 -15.39 -10.24
N LEU A 212 7.42 -14.42 -10.19
CA LEU A 212 6.34 -14.24 -11.16
C LEU A 212 6.81 -13.40 -12.35
N SER A 213 6.27 -13.68 -13.54
CA SER A 213 6.48 -12.85 -14.72
C SER A 213 5.93 -11.42 -14.55
N PRO A 214 6.37 -10.43 -15.34
CA PRO A 214 5.83 -9.07 -15.30
C PRO A 214 4.31 -9.01 -15.52
N GLU A 215 3.77 -9.84 -16.42
CA GLU A 215 2.33 -9.92 -16.71
C GLU A 215 1.55 -10.46 -15.51
N GLU A 216 2.05 -11.52 -14.86
CA GLU A 216 1.44 -12.08 -13.65
C GLU A 216 1.46 -11.08 -12.51
N ARG A 217 2.54 -10.31 -12.32
CA ARG A 217 2.63 -9.24 -11.30
C ARG A 217 1.56 -8.15 -11.47
N GLN A 218 1.06 -7.94 -12.68
CA GLN A 218 0.05 -6.91 -12.96
C GLN A 218 -1.36 -7.34 -12.55
N THR A 219 -1.74 -8.59 -12.78
CA THR A 219 -3.14 -9.05 -12.72
C THR A 219 -3.43 -10.14 -11.70
N SER A 220 -2.44 -10.90 -11.21
CA SER A 220 -2.66 -12.07 -10.37
C SER A 220 -2.94 -11.79 -8.89
N PHE A 221 -2.71 -10.58 -8.39
CA PHE A 221 -2.82 -10.24 -6.96
C PHE A 221 -4.26 -9.93 -6.50
N THR A 222 -5.24 -10.63 -7.08
CA THR A 222 -6.67 -10.36 -6.82
C THR A 222 -7.09 -10.64 -5.38
N ALA A 223 -6.45 -11.60 -4.69
CA ALA A 223 -6.73 -11.90 -3.28
C ALA A 223 -6.43 -10.68 -2.38
N MET A 224 -5.24 -10.09 -2.53
CA MET A 224 -4.84 -8.87 -1.82
C MET A 224 -5.77 -7.70 -2.13
N MET A 225 -6.13 -7.51 -3.42
CA MET A 225 -7.02 -6.43 -3.85
C MET A 225 -8.39 -6.56 -3.21
N LYS A 226 -8.95 -7.78 -3.13
CA LYS A 226 -10.24 -8.06 -2.45
C LYS A 226 -10.15 -7.78 -0.95
N ILE A 227 -9.08 -8.22 -0.27
CA ILE A 227 -8.87 -7.90 1.15
C ILE A 227 -8.89 -6.39 1.36
N ALA A 228 -8.17 -5.63 0.53
CA ALA A 228 -8.12 -4.16 0.63
C ALA A 228 -9.48 -3.50 0.40
N LEU A 229 -10.27 -3.99 -0.56
CA LEU A 229 -11.62 -3.48 -0.85
C LEU A 229 -12.61 -3.78 0.29
N GLU A 230 -12.61 -5.01 0.82
CA GLU A 230 -13.43 -5.35 2.00
C GLU A 230 -13.02 -4.53 3.22
N THR A 231 -11.72 -4.31 3.41
CA THR A 231 -11.21 -3.42 4.47
C THR A 231 -11.73 -2.00 4.31
N ALA A 232 -11.68 -1.44 3.09
CA ALA A 232 -12.22 -0.11 2.81
C ALA A 232 -13.72 -0.01 3.12
N MET A 233 -14.49 -1.04 2.80
CA MET A 233 -15.92 -1.13 3.10
C MET A 233 -16.18 -1.13 4.62
N LYS A 234 -15.43 -1.96 5.39
CA LYS A 234 -15.54 -2.00 6.86
C LYS A 234 -15.23 -0.63 7.49
N MET A 235 -14.19 0.04 7.04
CA MET A 235 -13.82 1.38 7.52
C MET A 235 -14.88 2.44 7.23
N ALA A 236 -15.58 2.36 6.10
CA ALA A 236 -16.68 3.27 5.78
C ALA A 236 -17.88 3.07 6.72
N ALA A 237 -18.22 1.82 7.08
CA ALA A 237 -19.31 1.51 8.01
C ALA A 237 -19.03 2.02 9.43
N GLU A 238 -17.78 1.98 9.89
CA GLU A 238 -17.40 2.54 11.20
C GLU A 238 -17.51 4.08 11.25
N SER A 239 -17.26 4.75 10.14
CA SER A 239 -17.31 6.23 10.08
C SER A 239 -18.73 6.80 10.13
N GLN A 240 -19.75 5.94 10.04
CA GLN A 240 -21.17 6.31 10.11
C GLN A 240 -21.79 6.09 11.50
N LYS A 241 -21.05 5.48 12.41
CA LYS A 241 -21.40 5.33 13.83
C LYS A 241 -20.81 6.45 14.67
#